data_702f80d72b8f96596e82054840919bf8
#
_entry.id   702f80d72b8f96596e82054840919bf8
#
_cell.length_a   1.000
_cell.length_b   1.000
_cell.length_c   1.000
_cell.angle_alpha   90.00
_cell.angle_beta   90.00
_cell.angle_gamma   90.00
#
_symmetry.space_group_name_H-M   'P 1'
#
loop_
_entity.id
_entity.type
_entity.pdbx_description
1 polymer ?
#
loop_
_entity_poly.entity_id
_entity_poly.type
_entity_poly.pdbx_seq_one_letter_code
_entity_poly.pdbx_strand_id
1 'polypeptide(L)'
;MLLTALNAISPIDGRYRSKTKVLSNYFSEEALIKYRVQIEIEYFISLCKLPLPQLSEFNNSLFEDLQSIYMHFSTDDALEVKEIEKKTNHDVKAVEYFIKQEFDKLDLQDYKEFIHFGLTSQDINNTAIPLSIKEAINKVYLPELEEVLTKMSLLSEDFKDIPILARTHGQPASPSKLGKEFMVFIERIENQKLSLLQIPHSAKFGGATGNFNAHHVAYPKIDWKSFSTNLVEKNFGLKHSFPTTQIEHYDSFAALCDSLRRINTILIDFNRDIWSYVSMDYFKQKIKDGEIGSSAMPHKVNPIDFENSEGNLGLANATFSFFSDKLPISRLQRDLTDSTVLRNIGVPLGHTIIALKSILKGLSKLLVNKNKIHDDLEKNWAVIAEAIQTILRREGYPNPYEALKDLTRINTKITKESMSDFIDNLNISDSIKTELKAITPFNYTGI
;
A
#
# COMPACT_ATOMS: atom_id res chain seq x y z
N MET A 1 -31.91 -8.15 -11.56
CA MET A 1 -31.75 -6.79 -11.00
C MET A 1 -30.35 -6.33 -11.36
N LEU A 2 -30.19 -5.21 -12.04
CA LEU A 2 -28.85 -4.69 -12.36
C LEU A 2 -28.10 -4.33 -11.07
N LEU A 3 -26.82 -4.68 -11.00
CA LEU A 3 -25.94 -4.32 -9.89
C LEU A 3 -25.71 -2.81 -9.88
N THR A 4 -25.99 -2.18 -8.76
CA THR A 4 -25.76 -0.75 -8.53
C THR A 4 -25.02 -0.52 -7.22
N ALA A 5 -24.51 0.69 -7.00
CA ALA A 5 -23.88 1.03 -5.73
C ALA A 5 -24.81 0.85 -4.50
N LEU A 6 -26.13 0.89 -4.69
CA LEU A 6 -27.10 0.73 -3.59
C LEU A 6 -27.39 -0.73 -3.25
N ASN A 7 -27.29 -1.66 -4.20
CA ASN A 7 -27.60 -3.07 -3.99
C ASN A 7 -26.37 -3.98 -4.00
N ALA A 8 -25.16 -3.41 -4.11
CA ALA A 8 -23.91 -4.15 -3.99
C ALA A 8 -23.69 -4.62 -2.54
N ILE A 9 -23.33 -5.91 -2.38
CA ILE A 9 -23.04 -6.49 -1.04
C ILE A 9 -21.72 -5.95 -0.50
N SER A 10 -20.68 -5.85 -1.37
CA SER A 10 -19.41 -5.29 -0.97
C SER A 10 -19.47 -3.76 -0.92
N PRO A 11 -19.07 -3.12 0.20
CA PRO A 11 -18.99 -1.67 0.26
C PRO A 11 -17.95 -1.07 -0.70
N ILE A 12 -16.96 -1.85 -1.15
CA ILE A 12 -15.98 -1.44 -2.16
C ILE A 12 -16.68 -1.10 -3.48
N ASP A 13 -17.61 -1.95 -3.93
CA ASP A 13 -18.37 -1.75 -5.16
C ASP A 13 -19.66 -0.95 -4.96
N GLY A 14 -20.10 -0.81 -3.71
CA GLY A 14 -21.26 -0.01 -3.31
C GLY A 14 -20.86 1.39 -2.84
N ARG A 15 -20.92 1.59 -1.52
CA ARG A 15 -20.72 2.87 -0.82
C ARG A 15 -19.44 3.62 -1.27
N TYR A 16 -18.36 2.90 -1.54
CA TYR A 16 -17.05 3.47 -1.86
C TYR A 16 -16.68 3.38 -3.34
N ARG A 17 -17.61 2.99 -4.22
CA ARG A 17 -17.37 2.84 -5.67
C ARG A 17 -16.67 4.06 -6.30
N SER A 18 -17.04 5.26 -5.90
CA SER A 18 -16.43 6.49 -6.42
C SER A 18 -14.92 6.61 -6.12
N LYS A 19 -14.45 5.96 -5.05
CA LYS A 19 -13.03 5.95 -4.65
C LYS A 19 -12.24 4.80 -5.27
N THR A 20 -12.91 3.70 -5.58
CA THR A 20 -12.30 2.40 -5.94
C THR A 20 -12.44 2.02 -7.41
N LYS A 21 -13.31 2.71 -8.17
CA LYS A 21 -13.65 2.34 -9.55
C LYS A 21 -12.44 2.14 -10.48
N VAL A 22 -11.33 2.86 -10.23
CA VAL A 22 -10.09 2.73 -11.00
C VAL A 22 -9.50 1.33 -10.92
N LEU A 23 -9.71 0.62 -9.82
CA LEU A 23 -9.22 -0.75 -9.62
C LEU A 23 -9.96 -1.77 -10.50
N SER A 24 -11.14 -1.44 -11.04
CA SER A 24 -11.83 -2.34 -11.95
C SER A 24 -11.05 -2.59 -13.25
N ASN A 25 -10.18 -1.67 -13.66
CA ASN A 25 -9.30 -1.85 -14.81
C ASN A 25 -8.23 -2.94 -14.62
N TYR A 26 -8.07 -3.46 -13.39
CA TYR A 26 -7.05 -4.43 -13.01
C TYR A 26 -7.63 -5.71 -12.40
N PHE A 27 -8.73 -5.59 -11.63
CA PHE A 27 -9.23 -6.66 -10.77
C PHE A 27 -10.69 -7.04 -11.00
N SER A 28 -11.37 -6.47 -12.00
CA SER A 28 -12.67 -6.97 -12.44
C SER A 28 -12.51 -8.25 -13.26
N GLU A 29 -13.61 -8.99 -13.45
CA GLU A 29 -13.63 -10.15 -14.34
C GLU A 29 -13.31 -9.73 -15.79
N GLU A 30 -13.84 -8.60 -16.26
CA GLU A 30 -13.50 -8.00 -17.56
C GLU A 30 -11.98 -7.74 -17.69
N ALA A 31 -11.37 -7.15 -16.68
CA ALA A 31 -9.92 -6.90 -16.68
C ALA A 31 -9.12 -8.21 -16.71
N LEU A 32 -9.51 -9.22 -15.93
CA LEU A 32 -8.84 -10.51 -15.93
C LEU A 32 -8.91 -11.18 -17.31
N ILE A 33 -10.07 -11.12 -17.96
CA ILE A 33 -10.24 -11.64 -19.34
C ILE A 33 -9.32 -10.87 -20.30
N LYS A 34 -9.31 -9.55 -20.25
CA LYS A 34 -8.44 -8.70 -21.08
C LYS A 34 -6.96 -9.07 -20.91
N TYR A 35 -6.47 -9.21 -19.68
CA TYR A 35 -5.08 -9.59 -19.44
C TYR A 35 -4.77 -11.00 -19.96
N ARG A 36 -5.70 -11.94 -19.85
CA ARG A 36 -5.55 -13.27 -20.45
C ARG A 36 -5.42 -13.21 -21.97
N VAL A 37 -6.28 -12.42 -22.64
CA VAL A 37 -6.19 -12.19 -24.09
C VAL A 37 -4.84 -11.59 -24.45
N GLN A 38 -4.37 -10.61 -23.70
CA GLN A 38 -3.05 -10.00 -23.90
C GLN A 38 -1.93 -11.05 -23.83
N ILE A 39 -1.93 -11.91 -22.82
CA ILE A 39 -0.87 -12.92 -22.66
C ILE A 39 -0.90 -13.92 -23.82
N GLU A 40 -2.07 -14.38 -24.24
CA GLU A 40 -2.21 -15.32 -25.37
C GLU A 40 -1.72 -14.70 -26.68
N ILE A 41 -2.09 -13.46 -26.97
CA ILE A 41 -1.67 -12.76 -28.20
C ILE A 41 -0.16 -12.54 -28.20
N GLU A 42 0.42 -12.04 -27.12
CA GLU A 42 1.86 -11.80 -27.04
C GLU A 42 2.66 -13.11 -27.07
N TYR A 43 2.11 -14.20 -26.54
CA TYR A 43 2.67 -15.52 -26.69
C TYR A 43 2.67 -15.98 -28.16
N PHE A 44 1.54 -15.86 -28.86
CA PHE A 44 1.45 -16.20 -30.29
C PHE A 44 2.43 -15.38 -31.14
N ILE A 45 2.48 -14.07 -30.94
CA ILE A 45 3.45 -13.17 -31.60
C ILE A 45 4.90 -13.62 -31.33
N SER A 46 5.17 -14.05 -30.11
CA SER A 46 6.50 -14.54 -29.73
C SER A 46 6.84 -15.88 -30.40
N LEU A 47 5.85 -16.77 -30.59
CA LEU A 47 6.02 -18.00 -31.35
C LEU A 47 6.35 -17.72 -32.84
N CYS A 48 5.70 -16.73 -33.45
CA CYS A 48 5.97 -16.35 -34.86
C CYS A 48 7.41 -15.87 -35.08
N LYS A 49 8.08 -15.40 -34.00
CA LYS A 49 9.49 -14.97 -34.03
C LYS A 49 10.50 -16.13 -33.88
N LEU A 50 10.00 -17.36 -33.60
CA LEU A 50 10.82 -18.56 -33.55
C LEU A 50 10.93 -19.21 -34.92
N PRO A 51 11.97 -20.03 -35.18
CA PRO A 51 12.13 -20.75 -36.44
C PRO A 51 11.19 -21.97 -36.49
N LEU A 52 9.90 -21.75 -36.36
CA LEU A 52 8.85 -22.77 -36.44
C LEU A 52 8.39 -22.84 -37.88
N PRO A 53 8.54 -23.99 -38.58
CA PRO A 53 8.19 -24.10 -40.01
C PRO A 53 6.75 -23.69 -40.33
N GLN A 54 5.80 -23.99 -39.43
CA GLN A 54 4.38 -23.71 -39.62
C GLN A 54 4.03 -22.23 -39.47
N LEU A 55 4.91 -21.43 -38.85
CA LEU A 55 4.74 -19.98 -38.65
C LEU A 55 5.70 -19.14 -39.50
N SER A 56 6.55 -19.78 -40.33
CA SER A 56 7.58 -19.07 -41.13
C SER A 56 6.98 -18.11 -42.15
N GLU A 57 5.78 -18.39 -42.66
CA GLU A 57 5.08 -17.55 -43.64
C GLU A 57 4.11 -16.55 -42.99
N PHE A 58 4.09 -16.45 -41.64
CA PHE A 58 3.22 -15.51 -40.99
C PHE A 58 3.63 -14.06 -41.30
N ASN A 59 2.67 -13.26 -41.72
CA ASN A 59 2.93 -11.85 -42.05
C ASN A 59 3.05 -10.99 -40.77
N ASN A 60 4.28 -10.62 -40.42
CA ASN A 60 4.58 -9.84 -39.22
C ASN A 60 3.94 -8.44 -39.21
N SER A 61 3.47 -7.90 -40.34
CA SER A 61 2.75 -6.62 -40.36
C SER A 61 1.40 -6.70 -39.65
N LEU A 62 0.85 -7.90 -39.40
CA LEU A 62 -0.39 -8.14 -38.69
C LEU A 62 -0.22 -8.18 -37.16
N PHE A 63 0.99 -8.03 -36.63
CA PHE A 63 1.18 -7.98 -35.17
C PHE A 63 0.44 -6.84 -34.50
N GLU A 64 0.36 -5.67 -35.12
CA GLU A 64 -0.40 -4.54 -34.61
C GLU A 64 -1.91 -4.81 -34.59
N ASP A 65 -2.43 -5.51 -35.60
CA ASP A 65 -3.84 -5.92 -35.65
C ASP A 65 -4.14 -6.94 -34.55
N LEU A 66 -3.27 -7.91 -34.32
CA LEU A 66 -3.39 -8.85 -33.20
C LEU A 66 -3.36 -8.15 -31.85
N GLN A 67 -2.44 -7.22 -31.64
CA GLN A 67 -2.34 -6.44 -30.41
C GLN A 67 -3.59 -5.56 -30.18
N SER A 68 -4.19 -5.06 -31.27
CA SER A 68 -5.43 -4.29 -31.24
C SER A 68 -6.57 -5.05 -30.53
N ILE A 69 -6.61 -6.40 -30.62
CA ILE A 69 -7.65 -7.23 -29.97
C ILE A 69 -7.68 -6.98 -28.44
N TYR A 70 -6.51 -6.91 -27.79
CA TYR A 70 -6.50 -6.64 -26.34
C TYR A 70 -6.40 -5.13 -26.02
N MET A 71 -5.81 -4.30 -26.87
CA MET A 71 -5.72 -2.86 -26.63
C MET A 71 -7.10 -2.20 -26.64
N HIS A 72 -7.98 -2.62 -27.56
CA HIS A 72 -9.33 -2.11 -27.70
C HIS A 72 -10.40 -3.01 -27.08
N PHE A 73 -9.97 -3.97 -26.22
CA PHE A 73 -10.87 -4.90 -25.56
C PHE A 73 -11.95 -4.18 -24.78
N SER A 74 -13.20 -4.52 -25.04
CA SER A 74 -14.39 -3.88 -24.53
C SER A 74 -15.21 -4.79 -23.62
N THR A 75 -16.22 -4.23 -22.96
CA THR A 75 -17.20 -5.00 -22.20
C THR A 75 -17.97 -5.97 -23.07
N ASP A 76 -18.24 -5.62 -24.34
CA ASP A 76 -18.94 -6.52 -25.28
C ASP A 76 -18.09 -7.76 -25.60
N ASP A 77 -16.78 -7.59 -25.79
CA ASP A 77 -15.84 -8.72 -25.98
C ASP A 77 -15.81 -9.62 -24.72
N ALA A 78 -15.80 -9.01 -23.54
CA ALA A 78 -15.88 -9.77 -22.30
C ALA A 78 -17.18 -10.55 -22.17
N LEU A 79 -18.31 -10.01 -22.59
CA LEU A 79 -19.59 -10.70 -22.64
C LEU A 79 -19.57 -11.86 -23.64
N GLU A 80 -18.95 -11.70 -24.80
CA GLU A 80 -18.76 -12.77 -25.79
C GLU A 80 -17.95 -13.94 -25.18
N VAL A 81 -16.82 -13.64 -24.52
CA VAL A 81 -16.04 -14.66 -23.79
C VAL A 81 -16.90 -15.36 -22.73
N LYS A 82 -17.73 -14.63 -21.98
CA LYS A 82 -18.63 -15.24 -20.96
C LYS A 82 -19.71 -16.13 -21.57
N GLU A 83 -20.23 -15.81 -22.76
CA GLU A 83 -21.18 -16.68 -23.47
C GLU A 83 -20.51 -17.99 -23.97
N ILE A 84 -19.23 -17.91 -24.37
CA ILE A 84 -18.44 -19.10 -24.70
C ILE A 84 -18.19 -19.93 -23.43
N GLU A 85 -17.82 -19.29 -22.32
CA GLU A 85 -17.55 -19.95 -21.04
C GLU A 85 -18.78 -20.73 -20.52
N LYS A 86 -19.99 -20.20 -20.67
CA LYS A 86 -21.24 -20.92 -20.31
C LYS A 86 -21.37 -22.28 -20.99
N LYS A 87 -20.85 -22.43 -22.20
CA LYS A 87 -20.89 -23.69 -22.97
C LYS A 87 -19.73 -24.61 -22.64
N THR A 88 -18.54 -24.04 -22.45
CA THR A 88 -17.30 -24.80 -22.22
C THR A 88 -17.09 -25.16 -20.75
N ASN A 89 -17.72 -24.43 -19.83
CA ASN A 89 -17.49 -24.48 -18.38
C ASN A 89 -16.01 -24.35 -18.02
N HIS A 90 -15.26 -23.55 -18.81
CA HIS A 90 -13.82 -23.36 -18.62
C HIS A 90 -13.40 -21.98 -19.10
N ASP A 91 -12.95 -21.13 -18.16
CA ASP A 91 -12.68 -19.70 -18.37
C ASP A 91 -11.52 -19.44 -19.37
N VAL A 92 -10.35 -20.06 -19.21
CA VAL A 92 -9.21 -19.86 -20.12
C VAL A 92 -9.48 -20.46 -21.50
N LYS A 93 -10.20 -21.61 -21.57
CA LYS A 93 -10.61 -22.18 -22.86
C LYS A 93 -11.58 -21.29 -23.62
N ALA A 94 -12.43 -20.56 -22.90
CA ALA A 94 -13.30 -19.56 -23.51
C ALA A 94 -12.51 -18.40 -24.15
N VAL A 95 -11.45 -17.95 -23.49
CA VAL A 95 -10.52 -16.95 -24.04
C VAL A 95 -9.84 -17.47 -25.31
N GLU A 96 -9.35 -18.69 -25.30
CA GLU A 96 -8.76 -19.32 -26.49
C GLU A 96 -9.74 -19.33 -27.67
N TYR A 97 -11.01 -19.72 -27.43
CA TYR A 97 -12.03 -19.77 -28.52
C TYR A 97 -12.39 -18.35 -28.99
N PHE A 98 -12.47 -17.38 -28.12
CA PHE A 98 -12.66 -15.99 -28.51
C PHE A 98 -11.53 -15.51 -29.43
N ILE A 99 -10.27 -15.75 -29.07
CA ILE A 99 -9.13 -15.36 -29.92
C ILE A 99 -9.17 -16.10 -31.25
N LYS A 100 -9.59 -17.39 -31.30
CA LYS A 100 -9.78 -18.12 -32.56
C LYS A 100 -10.84 -17.48 -33.45
N GLN A 101 -11.90 -16.92 -32.89
CA GLN A 101 -12.91 -16.16 -33.64
C GLN A 101 -12.35 -14.83 -34.17
N GLU A 102 -11.54 -14.12 -33.35
CA GLU A 102 -10.84 -12.92 -33.82
C GLU A 102 -9.88 -13.21 -34.97
N PHE A 103 -9.18 -14.37 -34.94
CA PHE A 103 -8.33 -14.82 -36.03
C PHE A 103 -9.13 -15.11 -37.31
N ASP A 104 -10.39 -15.60 -37.20
CA ASP A 104 -11.28 -15.74 -38.35
C ASP A 104 -11.62 -14.42 -39.01
N LYS A 105 -11.83 -13.36 -38.20
CA LYS A 105 -12.12 -12.01 -38.68
C LYS A 105 -10.93 -11.38 -39.42
N LEU A 106 -9.70 -11.85 -39.14
CA LEU A 106 -8.45 -11.39 -39.73
C LEU A 106 -7.93 -12.30 -40.85
N ASP A 107 -8.72 -13.31 -41.31
CA ASP A 107 -8.34 -14.32 -42.30
C ASP A 107 -7.09 -15.12 -41.89
N LEU A 108 -6.94 -15.44 -40.59
CA LEU A 108 -5.79 -16.17 -40.01
C LEU A 108 -6.13 -17.62 -39.57
N GLN A 109 -7.08 -18.27 -40.24
CA GLN A 109 -7.58 -19.62 -39.89
C GLN A 109 -6.46 -20.67 -39.79
N ASP A 110 -5.47 -20.58 -40.65
CA ASP A 110 -4.38 -21.56 -40.76
C ASP A 110 -3.43 -21.54 -39.54
N TYR A 111 -3.47 -20.47 -38.73
CA TYR A 111 -2.59 -20.28 -37.58
C TYR A 111 -3.27 -20.54 -36.24
N LYS A 112 -4.57 -20.79 -36.19
CA LYS A 112 -5.39 -20.90 -34.97
C LYS A 112 -4.90 -21.95 -33.98
N GLU A 113 -4.33 -23.04 -34.46
CA GLU A 113 -3.85 -24.15 -33.60
C GLU A 113 -2.57 -23.79 -32.82
N PHE A 114 -1.94 -22.64 -33.13
CA PHE A 114 -0.83 -22.11 -32.36
C PHE A 114 -1.28 -21.18 -31.22
N ILE A 115 -2.57 -20.84 -31.13
CA ILE A 115 -3.15 -20.19 -29.94
C ILE A 115 -3.12 -21.20 -28.80
N HIS A 116 -2.62 -20.80 -27.62
CA HIS A 116 -2.46 -21.69 -26.45
C HIS A 116 -1.59 -22.93 -26.69
N PHE A 117 -0.70 -22.91 -27.69
CA PHE A 117 0.12 -24.05 -28.08
C PHE A 117 1.04 -24.51 -26.95
N GLY A 118 0.90 -25.75 -26.50
CA GLY A 118 1.72 -26.37 -25.45
C GLY A 118 1.50 -25.82 -24.04
N LEU A 119 0.59 -24.86 -23.86
CA LEU A 119 0.32 -24.19 -22.58
C LEU A 119 -0.68 -24.96 -21.71
N THR A 120 -0.75 -24.54 -20.48
CA THR A 120 -1.84 -24.84 -19.55
C THR A 120 -2.45 -23.53 -19.06
N SER A 121 -3.69 -23.58 -18.56
CA SER A 121 -4.39 -22.36 -18.08
C SER A 121 -3.58 -21.53 -17.10
N GLN A 122 -2.69 -22.15 -16.32
CA GLN A 122 -1.86 -21.42 -15.35
C GLN A 122 -0.67 -20.71 -15.96
N ASP A 123 -0.22 -21.04 -17.15
CA ASP A 123 0.74 -20.21 -17.88
C ASP A 123 0.13 -18.83 -18.16
N ILE A 124 -1.17 -18.81 -18.49
CA ILE A 124 -1.92 -17.58 -18.73
C ILE A 124 -2.25 -16.86 -17.42
N ASN A 125 -2.85 -17.55 -16.44
CA ASN A 125 -3.26 -16.94 -15.18
C ASN A 125 -2.06 -16.44 -14.34
N ASN A 126 -0.99 -17.26 -14.22
CA ASN A 126 0.20 -16.89 -13.46
C ASN A 126 1.14 -15.91 -14.21
N THR A 127 0.69 -15.35 -15.32
CA THR A 127 1.32 -14.22 -16.01
C THR A 127 0.37 -13.02 -16.03
N ALA A 128 -0.92 -13.21 -16.33
CA ALA A 128 -1.94 -12.15 -16.36
C ALA A 128 -2.14 -11.50 -14.98
N ILE A 129 -2.28 -12.32 -13.93
CA ILE A 129 -2.52 -11.80 -12.56
C ILE A 129 -1.34 -10.99 -12.03
N PRO A 130 -0.08 -11.48 -12.02
CA PRO A 130 1.03 -10.65 -11.57
C PRO A 130 1.25 -9.40 -12.45
N LEU A 131 0.91 -9.44 -13.74
CA LEU A 131 0.95 -8.26 -14.59
C LEU A 131 -0.08 -7.20 -14.13
N SER A 132 -1.33 -7.61 -13.90
CA SER A 132 -2.37 -6.71 -13.41
C SER A 132 -2.03 -6.13 -12.04
N ILE A 133 -1.47 -6.92 -11.12
CA ILE A 133 -1.01 -6.46 -9.81
C ILE A 133 0.10 -5.42 -9.93
N LYS A 134 1.13 -5.72 -10.74
CA LYS A 134 2.24 -4.79 -11.01
C LYS A 134 1.73 -3.44 -11.52
N GLU A 135 0.81 -3.48 -12.48
CA GLU A 135 0.25 -2.25 -13.04
C GLU A 135 -0.60 -1.49 -12.04
N ALA A 136 -1.44 -2.18 -11.26
CA ALA A 136 -2.26 -1.54 -10.21
C ALA A 136 -1.39 -0.92 -9.10
N ILE A 137 -0.33 -1.60 -8.67
CA ILE A 137 0.62 -1.05 -7.69
C ILE A 137 1.27 0.23 -8.25
N ASN A 138 1.80 0.18 -9.47
CA ASN A 138 2.53 1.31 -10.05
C ASN A 138 1.63 2.49 -10.45
N LYS A 139 0.44 2.20 -10.99
CA LYS A 139 -0.44 3.22 -11.59
C LYS A 139 -1.52 3.73 -10.64
N VAL A 140 -1.80 3.02 -9.53
CA VAL A 140 -2.85 3.40 -8.58
C VAL A 140 -2.32 3.50 -7.16
N TYR A 141 -1.77 2.40 -6.60
CA TYR A 141 -1.39 2.39 -5.18
C TYR A 141 -0.26 3.36 -4.86
N LEU A 142 0.86 3.30 -5.59
CA LEU A 142 2.01 4.19 -5.33
C LEU A 142 1.68 5.67 -5.52
N PRO A 143 0.96 6.11 -6.57
CA PRO A 143 0.51 7.50 -6.67
C PRO A 143 -0.36 7.96 -5.50
N GLU A 144 -1.33 7.16 -5.06
CA GLU A 144 -2.20 7.52 -3.92
C GLU A 144 -1.41 7.57 -2.60
N LEU A 145 -0.44 6.69 -2.41
CA LEU A 145 0.47 6.73 -1.25
C LEU A 145 1.35 7.98 -1.28
N GLU A 146 1.87 8.35 -2.45
CA GLU A 146 2.70 9.54 -2.63
C GLU A 146 1.93 10.83 -2.34
N GLU A 147 0.65 10.91 -2.70
CA GLU A 147 -0.21 12.05 -2.31
C GLU A 147 -0.32 12.18 -0.79
N VAL A 148 -0.44 11.06 -0.06
CA VAL A 148 -0.47 11.05 1.41
C VAL A 148 0.86 11.55 1.97
N LEU A 149 1.99 11.01 1.49
CA LEU A 149 3.33 11.41 1.94
C LEU A 149 3.62 12.89 1.65
N THR A 150 3.26 13.36 0.47
CA THR A 150 3.37 14.78 0.09
C THR A 150 2.56 15.66 1.05
N LYS A 151 1.33 15.29 1.36
CA LYS A 151 0.50 16.07 2.30
C LYS A 151 1.04 16.05 3.71
N MET A 152 1.55 14.90 4.18
CA MET A 152 2.21 14.79 5.50
C MET A 152 3.47 15.66 5.56
N SER A 153 4.28 15.66 4.49
CA SER A 153 5.51 16.47 4.40
C SER A 153 5.22 17.97 4.45
N LEU A 154 4.20 18.43 3.74
CA LEU A 154 3.76 19.83 3.80
C LEU A 154 3.33 20.22 5.21
N LEU A 155 2.56 19.37 5.90
CA LEU A 155 2.14 19.64 7.28
C LEU A 155 3.32 19.58 8.26
N SER A 156 4.27 18.67 8.04
CA SER A 156 5.50 18.60 8.83
C SER A 156 6.29 19.92 8.75
N GLU A 157 6.45 20.46 7.56
CA GLU A 157 7.13 21.74 7.35
C GLU A 157 6.36 22.92 7.99
N ASP A 158 5.03 22.96 7.81
CA ASP A 158 4.17 23.98 8.43
C ASP A 158 4.24 23.97 9.99
N PHE A 159 4.52 22.81 10.58
CA PHE A 159 4.51 22.59 12.03
C PHE A 159 5.91 22.45 12.65
N LYS A 160 6.98 22.60 11.88
CA LYS A 160 8.37 22.31 12.29
C LYS A 160 8.83 23.08 13.53
N ASP A 161 8.32 24.30 13.72
CA ASP A 161 8.72 25.19 14.83
C ASP A 161 7.69 25.21 15.98
N ILE A 162 6.68 24.34 15.94
CA ILE A 162 5.67 24.28 17.00
C ILE A 162 6.13 23.28 18.08
N PRO A 163 6.54 23.77 19.28
CA PRO A 163 6.87 22.87 20.37
C PRO A 163 5.60 22.22 20.91
N ILE A 164 5.67 20.94 21.24
CA ILE A 164 4.59 20.19 21.87
C ILE A 164 5.07 19.44 23.09
N LEU A 165 4.16 19.23 24.05
CA LEU A 165 4.42 18.36 25.17
C LEU A 165 4.32 16.92 24.71
N ALA A 166 5.48 16.22 24.64
CA ALA A 166 5.46 14.79 24.32
C ALA A 166 4.92 13.99 25.52
N ARG A 167 4.43 12.78 25.23
CA ARG A 167 3.94 11.87 26.26
C ARG A 167 4.57 10.49 26.09
N THR A 168 5.09 9.96 27.18
CA THR A 168 5.51 8.57 27.27
C THR A 168 4.68 7.88 28.35
N HIS A 169 4.20 6.68 28.10
CA HIS A 169 3.27 6.00 29.01
C HIS A 169 2.04 6.84 29.40
N GLY A 170 1.60 7.73 28.49
CA GLY A 170 0.51 8.67 28.74
C GLY A 170 0.85 9.87 29.65
N GLN A 171 2.07 9.94 30.21
CA GLN A 171 2.52 11.00 31.09
C GLN A 171 3.30 12.09 30.34
N PRO A 172 3.27 13.35 30.82
CA PRO A 172 4.12 14.42 30.30
C PRO A 172 5.59 14.03 30.32
N ALA A 173 6.26 14.25 29.19
CA ALA A 173 7.68 13.94 28.98
C ALA A 173 8.39 15.13 28.33
N SER A 174 9.67 14.96 27.98
CA SER A 174 10.46 16.01 27.33
C SER A 174 9.75 16.54 26.09
N PRO A 175 9.71 17.87 25.90
CA PRO A 175 9.06 18.46 24.73
C PRO A 175 9.63 17.97 23.40
N SER A 176 8.81 18.01 22.37
CA SER A 176 9.16 17.67 20.99
C SER A 176 8.69 18.78 20.04
N LYS A 177 8.87 18.62 18.75
CA LYS A 177 8.32 19.50 17.71
C LYS A 177 7.20 18.78 16.95
N LEU A 178 6.07 19.44 16.74
CA LEU A 178 4.91 18.86 16.08
C LEU A 178 5.22 18.37 14.65
N GLY A 179 6.05 19.13 13.92
CA GLY A 179 6.49 18.70 12.57
C GLY A 179 7.28 17.40 12.60
N LYS A 180 8.15 17.20 13.61
CA LYS A 180 8.94 15.97 13.78
C LYS A 180 8.03 14.75 14.00
N GLU A 181 6.90 14.90 14.68
CA GLU A 181 5.94 13.81 14.87
C GLU A 181 5.41 13.26 13.54
N PHE A 182 5.20 14.11 12.52
CA PHE A 182 4.87 13.67 11.16
C PHE A 182 6.06 13.01 10.46
N MET A 183 7.27 13.58 10.62
CA MET A 183 8.48 13.06 9.96
C MET A 183 8.79 11.62 10.35
N VAL A 184 8.51 11.22 11.59
CA VAL A 184 8.69 9.83 12.05
C VAL A 184 7.90 8.85 11.19
N PHE A 185 6.65 9.17 10.85
CA PHE A 185 5.81 8.32 10.02
C PHE A 185 6.22 8.36 8.55
N ILE A 186 6.58 9.53 8.05
CA ILE A 186 7.08 9.69 6.66
C ILE A 186 8.31 8.79 6.46
N GLU A 187 9.31 8.89 7.33
CA GLU A 187 10.53 8.09 7.24
C GLU A 187 10.24 6.59 7.31
N ARG A 188 9.37 6.15 8.22
CA ARG A 188 8.96 4.76 8.35
C ARG A 188 8.28 4.23 7.08
N ILE A 189 7.38 5.02 6.47
CA ILE A 189 6.66 4.63 5.25
C ILE A 189 7.61 4.59 4.06
N GLU A 190 8.49 5.58 3.90
CA GLU A 190 9.48 5.63 2.82
C GLU A 190 10.40 4.40 2.85
N ASN A 191 10.87 3.99 4.01
CA ASN A 191 11.70 2.79 4.15
C ASN A 191 10.94 1.51 3.74
N GLN A 192 9.65 1.41 4.08
CA GLN A 192 8.84 0.27 3.65
C GLN A 192 8.49 0.34 2.15
N LYS A 193 8.29 1.54 1.61
CA LYS A 193 8.10 1.75 0.16
C LYS A 193 9.32 1.30 -0.64
N LEU A 194 10.53 1.64 -0.19
CA LEU A 194 11.76 1.15 -0.80
C LEU A 194 11.86 -0.39 -0.79
N SER A 195 11.46 -1.02 0.33
CA SER A 195 11.43 -2.48 0.43
C SER A 195 10.38 -3.09 -0.50
N LEU A 196 9.20 -2.48 -0.62
CA LEU A 196 8.12 -2.90 -1.53
C LEU A 196 8.61 -2.93 -2.99
N LEU A 197 9.30 -1.87 -3.41
CA LEU A 197 9.77 -1.71 -4.79
C LEU A 197 10.85 -2.74 -5.20
N GLN A 198 11.49 -3.41 -4.24
CA GLN A 198 12.47 -4.47 -4.50
C GLN A 198 11.84 -5.84 -4.71
N ILE A 199 10.55 -6.02 -4.37
CA ILE A 199 9.87 -7.31 -4.49
C ILE A 199 9.51 -7.54 -5.97
N PRO A 200 9.97 -8.63 -6.57
CA PRO A 200 9.66 -8.92 -7.97
C PRO A 200 8.20 -9.37 -8.12
N HIS A 201 7.57 -8.99 -9.22
CA HIS A 201 6.31 -9.57 -9.66
C HIS A 201 6.61 -10.83 -10.46
N SER A 202 6.52 -11.98 -9.80
CA SER A 202 6.91 -13.27 -10.37
C SER A 202 5.81 -13.89 -11.20
N ALA A 203 6.19 -14.55 -12.31
CA ALA A 203 5.29 -15.24 -13.20
C ALA A 203 5.84 -16.63 -13.59
N LYS A 204 4.94 -17.56 -13.88
CA LYS A 204 5.27 -18.91 -14.35
C LYS A 204 4.82 -19.09 -15.79
N PHE A 205 5.72 -19.65 -16.60
CA PHE A 205 5.43 -19.99 -17.98
C PHE A 205 6.25 -21.22 -18.39
N GLY A 206 5.64 -22.43 -18.41
CA GLY A 206 6.40 -23.68 -18.60
C GLY A 206 5.53 -24.92 -18.83
N GLY A 207 4.25 -24.76 -19.17
CA GLY A 207 3.33 -25.86 -19.43
C GLY A 207 2.79 -26.54 -18.17
N ALA A 208 2.14 -27.69 -18.34
CA ALA A 208 1.31 -28.36 -17.33
C ALA A 208 2.02 -28.72 -16.02
N THR A 209 3.34 -28.89 -16.04
CA THR A 209 4.16 -29.21 -14.84
C THR A 209 5.40 -28.34 -14.71
N GLY A 210 5.48 -27.25 -15.46
CA GLY A 210 6.63 -26.34 -15.44
C GLY A 210 7.87 -26.85 -16.17
N ASN A 211 7.78 -27.96 -16.91
CA ASN A 211 8.91 -28.63 -17.56
C ASN A 211 8.90 -28.51 -19.09
N PHE A 212 8.01 -27.72 -19.68
CA PHE A 212 7.86 -27.56 -21.14
C PHE A 212 7.62 -28.88 -21.90
N ASN A 213 6.97 -29.88 -21.29
CA ASN A 213 6.82 -31.22 -21.85
C ASN A 213 6.23 -31.19 -23.25
N ALA A 214 5.10 -30.51 -23.46
CA ALA A 214 4.42 -30.42 -24.76
C ALA A 214 5.26 -29.64 -25.79
N HIS A 215 5.86 -28.56 -25.37
CA HIS A 215 6.74 -27.74 -26.21
C HIS A 215 7.96 -28.54 -26.68
N HIS A 216 8.62 -29.24 -25.74
CA HIS A 216 9.85 -29.98 -26.03
C HIS A 216 9.60 -31.16 -26.94
N VAL A 217 8.48 -31.91 -26.78
CA VAL A 217 8.16 -33.02 -27.64
C VAL A 217 7.82 -32.55 -29.06
N ALA A 218 7.20 -31.37 -29.22
CA ALA A 218 6.87 -30.83 -30.54
C ALA A 218 8.10 -30.21 -31.23
N TYR A 219 8.92 -29.48 -30.53
CA TYR A 219 10.10 -28.79 -31.06
C TYR A 219 11.30 -28.95 -30.13
N PRO A 220 11.99 -30.10 -30.13
CA PRO A 220 13.05 -30.43 -29.17
C PRO A 220 14.33 -29.61 -29.33
N LYS A 221 14.50 -28.87 -30.43
CA LYS A 221 15.66 -28.04 -30.70
C LYS A 221 15.50 -26.59 -30.22
N ILE A 222 14.31 -26.21 -29.79
CA ILE A 222 14.07 -24.86 -29.29
C ILE A 222 14.45 -24.80 -27.80
N ASP A 223 15.16 -23.77 -27.40
CA ASP A 223 15.40 -23.43 -25.97
C ASP A 223 14.17 -22.76 -25.38
N TRP A 224 13.21 -23.57 -24.95
CA TRP A 224 11.94 -23.12 -24.39
C TRP A 224 12.11 -22.35 -23.08
N LYS A 225 13.16 -22.64 -22.30
CA LYS A 225 13.45 -21.89 -21.08
C LYS A 225 13.86 -20.45 -21.40
N SER A 226 14.81 -20.26 -22.30
CA SER A 226 15.21 -18.92 -22.73
C SER A 226 14.06 -18.19 -23.43
N PHE A 227 13.26 -18.88 -24.23
CA PHE A 227 12.05 -18.31 -24.83
C PHE A 227 11.09 -17.77 -23.78
N SER A 228 10.71 -18.56 -22.78
CA SER A 228 9.79 -18.13 -21.72
C SER A 228 10.37 -17.02 -20.86
N THR A 229 11.64 -17.08 -20.54
CA THR A 229 12.32 -15.99 -19.82
C THR A 229 12.23 -14.68 -20.61
N ASN A 230 12.50 -14.71 -21.92
CA ASN A 230 12.38 -13.52 -22.75
C ASN A 230 10.93 -13.01 -22.82
N LEU A 231 9.95 -13.89 -23.00
CA LEU A 231 8.54 -13.51 -23.02
C LEU A 231 8.12 -12.85 -21.70
N VAL A 232 8.42 -13.47 -20.57
CA VAL A 232 8.00 -12.98 -19.25
C VAL A 232 8.76 -11.70 -18.85
N GLU A 233 10.08 -11.69 -19.04
CA GLU A 233 10.90 -10.59 -18.53
C GLU A 233 10.96 -9.40 -19.50
N LYS A 234 11.06 -9.62 -20.82
CA LYS A 234 11.16 -8.52 -21.79
C LYS A 234 9.82 -7.97 -22.25
N ASN A 235 8.81 -8.85 -22.52
CA ASN A 235 7.53 -8.36 -23.00
C ASN A 235 6.65 -7.81 -21.87
N PHE A 236 6.67 -8.48 -20.69
CA PHE A 236 5.79 -8.09 -19.57
C PHE A 236 6.54 -7.40 -18.41
N GLY A 237 7.89 -7.46 -18.41
CA GLY A 237 8.70 -6.89 -17.32
C GLY A 237 8.40 -7.54 -15.97
N LEU A 238 8.01 -8.83 -15.98
CA LEU A 238 7.81 -9.67 -14.81
C LEU A 238 9.10 -10.45 -14.54
N LYS A 239 9.17 -11.17 -13.43
CA LYS A 239 10.28 -12.09 -13.13
C LYS A 239 9.87 -13.51 -13.46
N HIS A 240 10.60 -14.19 -14.36
CA HIS A 240 10.33 -15.58 -14.67
C HIS A 240 10.75 -16.51 -13.52
N SER A 241 9.79 -17.23 -12.95
CA SER A 241 10.03 -18.27 -11.97
C SER A 241 10.36 -19.59 -12.65
N PHE A 242 11.52 -20.17 -12.34
CA PHE A 242 11.95 -21.47 -12.85
C PHE A 242 13.01 -22.08 -11.91
N PRO A 243 12.92 -23.39 -11.52
CA PRO A 243 11.83 -24.33 -11.84
C PRO A 243 10.53 -24.07 -11.08
N THR A 244 9.40 -24.51 -11.62
CA THR A 244 8.08 -24.42 -10.98
C THR A 244 7.32 -25.75 -11.10
N THR A 245 6.17 -25.84 -10.44
CA THR A 245 5.14 -26.84 -10.70
C THR A 245 4.19 -26.35 -11.82
N GLN A 246 2.94 -26.75 -11.82
CA GLN A 246 1.94 -26.17 -12.72
C GLN A 246 1.70 -24.69 -12.46
N ILE A 247 1.98 -24.20 -11.23
CA ILE A 247 1.74 -22.83 -10.78
C ILE A 247 3.04 -22.13 -10.40
N GLU A 248 2.99 -20.81 -10.31
CA GLU A 248 3.99 -19.97 -9.66
C GLU A 248 4.01 -20.26 -8.15
N HIS A 249 5.15 -20.04 -7.47
CA HIS A 249 5.33 -20.33 -6.04
C HIS A 249 4.48 -19.45 -5.12
N TYR A 250 4.12 -18.26 -5.57
CA TYR A 250 3.46 -17.18 -4.81
C TYR A 250 4.30 -16.60 -3.65
N ASP A 251 5.55 -17.01 -3.46
CA ASP A 251 6.42 -16.48 -2.40
C ASP A 251 6.66 -14.97 -2.55
N SER A 252 6.93 -14.52 -3.79
CA SER A 252 7.07 -13.08 -4.07
C SER A 252 5.76 -12.32 -3.85
N PHE A 253 4.63 -12.90 -4.19
CA PHE A 253 3.33 -12.30 -3.94
C PHE A 253 3.01 -12.24 -2.44
N ALA A 254 3.35 -13.28 -1.69
CA ALA A 254 3.26 -13.28 -0.22
C ALA A 254 4.10 -12.16 0.39
N ALA A 255 5.36 -12.00 -0.05
CA ALA A 255 6.23 -10.92 0.37
C ALA A 255 5.64 -9.53 0.02
N LEU A 256 5.00 -9.38 -1.15
CA LEU A 256 4.29 -8.16 -1.54
C LEU A 256 3.13 -7.85 -0.58
N CYS A 257 2.30 -8.86 -0.25
CA CYS A 257 1.21 -8.72 0.71
C CYS A 257 1.72 -8.29 2.10
N ASP A 258 2.82 -8.89 2.58
CA ASP A 258 3.44 -8.54 3.86
C ASP A 258 4.00 -7.12 3.85
N SER A 259 4.59 -6.68 2.75
CA SER A 259 5.09 -5.31 2.62
C SER A 259 3.96 -4.28 2.61
N LEU A 260 2.87 -4.52 1.87
CA LEU A 260 1.67 -3.69 1.89
C LEU A 260 1.06 -3.61 3.29
N ARG A 261 0.97 -4.74 3.99
CA ARG A 261 0.49 -4.81 5.38
C ARG A 261 1.36 -3.99 6.34
N ARG A 262 2.67 -3.96 6.17
CA ARG A 262 3.58 -3.13 6.99
C ARG A 262 3.31 -1.65 6.80
N ILE A 263 3.18 -1.18 5.57
CA ILE A 263 2.81 0.22 5.27
C ILE A 263 1.46 0.55 5.91
N ASN A 264 0.47 -0.30 5.72
CA ASN A 264 -0.85 -0.14 6.32
C ASN A 264 -0.79 -0.06 7.86
N THR A 265 0.08 -0.86 8.49
CA THR A 265 0.25 -0.85 9.96
C THR A 265 0.84 0.48 10.45
N ILE A 266 1.77 1.07 9.71
CA ILE A 266 2.33 2.39 10.02
C ILE A 266 1.24 3.47 9.88
N LEU A 267 0.40 3.38 8.85
CA LEU A 267 -0.71 4.31 8.65
C LEU A 267 -1.80 4.16 9.73
N ILE A 268 -2.04 2.95 10.24
CA ILE A 268 -2.93 2.73 11.42
C ILE A 268 -2.36 3.44 12.65
N ASP A 269 -1.08 3.28 12.91
CA ASP A 269 -0.38 3.93 14.03
C ASP A 269 -0.48 5.46 13.91
N PHE A 270 -0.20 6.00 12.73
CA PHE A 270 -0.40 7.42 12.42
C PHE A 270 -1.84 7.90 12.68
N ASN A 271 -2.85 7.15 12.21
CA ASN A 271 -4.25 7.52 12.43
C ASN A 271 -4.60 7.59 13.92
N ARG A 272 -4.04 6.68 14.74
CA ARG A 272 -4.25 6.65 16.19
C ARG A 272 -3.57 7.80 16.89
N ASP A 273 -2.38 8.20 16.46
CA ASP A 273 -1.71 9.38 17.02
C ASP A 273 -2.47 10.67 16.69
N ILE A 274 -2.91 10.84 15.44
CA ILE A 274 -3.75 11.99 15.08
C ILE A 274 -5.06 12.00 15.86
N TRP A 275 -5.72 10.84 16.00
CA TRP A 275 -6.92 10.73 16.85
C TRP A 275 -6.64 11.14 18.29
N SER A 276 -5.51 10.73 18.85
CA SER A 276 -5.06 11.08 20.20
C SER A 276 -4.81 12.60 20.33
N TYR A 277 -4.15 13.22 19.35
CA TYR A 277 -3.94 14.67 19.34
C TYR A 277 -5.26 15.45 19.20
N VAL A 278 -6.25 14.93 18.46
CA VAL A 278 -7.60 15.51 18.43
C VAL A 278 -8.27 15.36 19.80
N SER A 279 -8.15 14.22 20.48
CA SER A 279 -8.73 14.00 21.81
C SER A 279 -8.11 14.88 22.90
N MET A 280 -6.83 15.26 22.73
CA MET A 280 -6.12 16.22 23.60
C MET A 280 -6.38 17.69 23.22
N ASP A 281 -7.21 17.95 22.22
CA ASP A 281 -7.48 19.28 21.66
C ASP A 281 -6.23 19.99 21.07
N TYR A 282 -5.19 19.23 20.71
CA TYR A 282 -4.02 19.76 19.98
C TYR A 282 -4.34 20.03 18.52
N PHE A 283 -5.22 19.19 17.93
CA PHE A 283 -5.83 19.45 16.64
C PHE A 283 -7.34 19.68 16.76
N LYS A 284 -7.83 20.58 15.93
CA LYS A 284 -9.24 20.76 15.60
C LYS A 284 -9.45 20.38 14.14
N GLN A 285 -10.70 20.14 13.77
CA GLN A 285 -11.06 19.88 12.38
C GLN A 285 -11.92 21.01 11.81
N LYS A 286 -11.61 21.40 10.57
CA LYS A 286 -12.45 22.33 9.82
C LYS A 286 -13.83 21.71 9.60
N ILE A 287 -14.87 22.47 9.89
CA ILE A 287 -16.24 22.15 9.49
C ILE A 287 -16.39 22.61 8.04
N LYS A 288 -16.81 21.73 7.14
CA LYS A 288 -17.23 22.14 5.80
C LYS A 288 -18.68 22.58 5.88
N ASP A 289 -19.04 23.63 5.15
CA ASP A 289 -20.42 24.08 5.04
C ASP A 289 -21.34 22.91 4.61
N GLY A 290 -22.41 22.67 5.40
CA GLY A 290 -23.33 21.57 5.19
C GLY A 290 -22.92 20.21 5.79
N GLU A 291 -21.71 20.05 6.35
CA GLU A 291 -21.36 18.83 7.10
C GLU A 291 -21.91 18.91 8.54
N ILE A 292 -22.58 17.83 8.98
CA ILE A 292 -23.04 17.64 10.36
C ILE A 292 -21.96 16.85 11.10
N GLY A 293 -21.31 17.48 12.09
CA GLY A 293 -20.21 16.87 12.86
C GLY A 293 -20.67 15.75 13.79
N SER A 294 -21.89 15.85 14.34
CA SER A 294 -22.51 14.86 15.20
C SER A 294 -24.04 14.96 15.09
N SER A 295 -24.74 13.83 15.12
CA SER A 295 -26.21 13.80 15.07
C SER A 295 -26.89 14.38 16.33
N ALA A 296 -26.19 14.37 17.48
CA ALA A 296 -26.73 14.80 18.75
C ALA A 296 -26.09 16.08 19.32
N MET A 297 -24.85 16.38 18.93
CA MET A 297 -24.07 17.51 19.48
C MET A 297 -23.46 18.33 18.35
N PRO A 298 -24.06 19.43 17.89
CA PRO A 298 -23.63 20.19 16.72
C PRO A 298 -22.20 20.76 16.80
N HIS A 299 -21.70 21.00 18.01
CA HIS A 299 -20.36 21.52 18.28
C HIS A 299 -19.25 20.45 18.21
N LYS A 300 -19.63 19.15 18.17
CA LYS A 300 -18.69 18.03 18.21
C LYS A 300 -18.28 17.61 16.77
N VAL A 301 -17.02 17.85 16.41
CA VAL A 301 -16.46 17.42 15.13
C VAL A 301 -15.57 16.21 15.34
N ASN A 302 -16.03 15.04 14.93
CA ASN A 302 -15.33 13.77 15.12
C ASN A 302 -14.24 13.55 14.06
N PRO A 303 -13.10 12.91 14.40
CA PRO A 303 -12.04 12.57 13.47
C PRO A 303 -12.38 11.33 12.60
N ILE A 304 -13.61 11.27 12.05
CA ILE A 304 -14.17 10.10 11.36
C ILE A 304 -13.38 9.66 10.14
N ASP A 305 -12.64 10.57 9.50
CA ASP A 305 -11.84 10.25 8.33
C ASP A 305 -10.64 9.35 8.73
N PHE A 306 -10.01 9.59 9.88
CA PHE A 306 -8.94 8.74 10.42
C PHE A 306 -9.47 7.40 10.96
N GLU A 307 -10.63 7.40 11.63
CA GLU A 307 -11.31 6.17 12.09
C GLU A 307 -11.72 5.28 10.89
N ASN A 308 -12.28 5.88 9.84
CA ASN A 308 -12.63 5.17 8.60
C ASN A 308 -11.38 4.57 7.94
N SER A 309 -10.27 5.31 7.93
CA SER A 309 -9.00 4.79 7.42
C SER A 309 -8.51 3.61 8.25
N GLU A 310 -8.46 3.73 9.57
CA GLU A 310 -8.02 2.65 10.47
C GLU A 310 -8.81 1.36 10.24
N GLY A 311 -10.15 1.46 10.20
CA GLY A 311 -11.03 0.32 9.96
C GLY A 311 -10.78 -0.37 8.61
N ASN A 312 -10.62 0.41 7.53
CA ASN A 312 -10.34 -0.13 6.19
C ASN A 312 -8.94 -0.77 6.11
N LEU A 313 -7.91 -0.16 6.70
CA LEU A 313 -6.57 -0.73 6.76
C LEU A 313 -6.55 -2.05 7.56
N GLY A 314 -7.33 -2.15 8.62
CA GLY A 314 -7.49 -3.40 9.39
C GLY A 314 -8.07 -4.53 8.55
N LEU A 315 -9.12 -4.27 7.77
CA LEU A 315 -9.71 -5.24 6.84
C LEU A 315 -8.72 -5.64 5.73
N ALA A 316 -8.02 -4.67 5.16
CA ALA A 316 -6.98 -4.93 4.17
C ALA A 316 -5.89 -5.85 4.74
N ASN A 317 -5.38 -5.55 5.93
CA ASN A 317 -4.33 -6.32 6.59
C ASN A 317 -4.75 -7.77 6.87
N ALA A 318 -5.99 -8.00 7.31
CA ALA A 318 -6.51 -9.35 7.53
C ALA A 318 -6.51 -10.18 6.25
N THR A 319 -6.91 -9.56 5.12
CA THR A 319 -6.94 -10.23 3.81
C THR A 319 -5.54 -10.45 3.25
N PHE A 320 -4.64 -9.46 3.34
CA PHE A 320 -3.24 -9.62 2.93
C PHE A 320 -2.51 -10.71 3.73
N SER A 321 -2.75 -10.78 5.06
CA SER A 321 -2.20 -11.86 5.89
C SER A 321 -2.68 -13.22 5.42
N PHE A 322 -3.97 -13.36 5.13
CA PHE A 322 -4.51 -14.61 4.60
C PHE A 322 -3.87 -14.99 3.26
N PHE A 323 -3.65 -14.04 2.36
CA PHE A 323 -3.00 -14.32 1.07
C PHE A 323 -1.54 -14.78 1.27
N SER A 324 -0.80 -14.09 2.13
CA SER A 324 0.60 -14.42 2.45
C SER A 324 0.73 -15.83 3.02
N ASP A 325 -0.18 -16.23 3.91
CA ASP A 325 -0.16 -17.54 4.56
C ASP A 325 -0.68 -18.66 3.63
N LYS A 326 -1.68 -18.37 2.79
CA LYS A 326 -2.41 -19.41 2.04
C LYS A 326 -1.78 -19.74 0.70
N LEU A 327 -1.38 -18.72 -0.09
CA LEU A 327 -1.02 -18.94 -1.48
C LEU A 327 0.25 -19.75 -1.72
N PRO A 328 1.32 -19.64 -0.90
CA PRO A 328 2.50 -20.50 -1.03
C PRO A 328 2.24 -21.99 -0.76
N ILE A 329 1.05 -22.34 -0.23
CA ILE A 329 0.70 -23.73 0.09
C ILE A 329 -0.25 -24.27 -0.98
N SER A 330 0.21 -25.28 -1.72
CA SER A 330 -0.59 -26.04 -2.71
C SER A 330 -0.33 -27.54 -2.59
N ARG A 331 -1.18 -28.36 -3.23
CA ARG A 331 -1.05 -29.81 -3.21
C ARG A 331 -0.35 -30.31 -4.46
N LEU A 332 0.77 -31.03 -4.29
CA LEU A 332 1.56 -31.61 -5.39
C LEU A 332 1.85 -30.56 -6.49
N GLN A 333 1.40 -30.80 -7.72
CA GLN A 333 1.58 -29.87 -8.83
C GLN A 333 0.64 -28.65 -8.73
N ARG A 334 -0.58 -28.83 -8.25
CA ARG A 334 -1.58 -27.80 -8.04
C ARG A 334 -2.86 -28.32 -7.40
N ASP A 335 -3.54 -27.49 -6.63
CA ASP A 335 -4.99 -27.56 -6.37
C ASP A 335 -5.69 -26.27 -6.85
N LEU A 336 -7.04 -26.24 -6.85
CA LEU A 336 -7.81 -25.11 -7.39
C LEU A 336 -7.93 -23.93 -6.41
N THR A 337 -7.50 -24.06 -5.15
CA THR A 337 -7.75 -23.03 -4.13
C THR A 337 -7.08 -21.69 -4.44
N ASP A 338 -5.95 -21.70 -5.15
CA ASP A 338 -5.27 -20.50 -5.64
C ASP A 338 -6.21 -19.62 -6.49
N SER A 339 -6.91 -20.20 -7.46
CA SER A 339 -7.82 -19.47 -8.35
C SER A 339 -8.97 -18.80 -7.59
N THR A 340 -9.53 -19.47 -6.57
CA THR A 340 -10.59 -18.90 -5.73
C THR A 340 -10.06 -17.71 -4.93
N VAL A 341 -8.88 -17.82 -4.33
CA VAL A 341 -8.27 -16.80 -3.48
C VAL A 341 -7.84 -15.59 -4.30
N LEU A 342 -7.17 -15.80 -5.42
CA LEU A 342 -6.64 -14.76 -6.29
C LEU A 342 -7.72 -13.84 -6.90
N ARG A 343 -8.95 -14.30 -7.05
CA ARG A 343 -10.07 -13.44 -7.48
C ARG A 343 -10.41 -12.33 -6.49
N ASN A 344 -9.90 -12.40 -5.26
CA ASN A 344 -10.14 -11.42 -4.21
C ASN A 344 -9.01 -10.39 -4.05
N ILE A 345 -7.99 -10.37 -4.92
CA ILE A 345 -6.83 -9.46 -4.80
C ILE A 345 -7.25 -7.98 -4.78
N GLY A 346 -8.26 -7.61 -5.55
CA GLY A 346 -8.80 -6.26 -5.59
C GLY A 346 -9.42 -5.80 -4.27
N VAL A 347 -9.85 -6.73 -3.39
CA VAL A 347 -10.54 -6.40 -2.14
C VAL A 347 -9.63 -5.67 -1.15
N PRO A 348 -8.46 -6.21 -0.72
CA PRO A 348 -7.59 -5.51 0.22
C PRO A 348 -6.98 -4.24 -0.38
N LEU A 349 -6.68 -4.22 -1.68
CA LEU A 349 -6.25 -2.99 -2.36
C LEU A 349 -7.36 -1.94 -2.37
N GLY A 350 -8.62 -2.34 -2.60
CA GLY A 350 -9.78 -1.45 -2.51
C GLY A 350 -9.91 -0.81 -1.13
N HIS A 351 -9.82 -1.60 -0.06
CA HIS A 351 -9.82 -1.08 1.31
C HIS A 351 -8.63 -0.13 1.57
N THR A 352 -7.44 -0.47 1.07
CA THR A 352 -6.26 0.40 1.21
C THR A 352 -6.46 1.75 0.51
N ILE A 353 -6.97 1.77 -0.73
CA ILE A 353 -7.25 3.03 -1.46
C ILE A 353 -8.33 3.87 -0.75
N ILE A 354 -9.38 3.24 -0.21
CA ILE A 354 -10.38 3.94 0.60
C ILE A 354 -9.72 4.61 1.80
N ALA A 355 -8.81 3.91 2.47
CA ALA A 355 -8.09 4.41 3.63
C ALA A 355 -7.17 5.58 3.30
N LEU A 356 -6.34 5.47 2.25
CA LEU A 356 -5.45 6.54 1.80
C LEU A 356 -6.23 7.83 1.47
N LYS A 357 -7.33 7.70 0.71
CA LYS A 357 -8.21 8.85 0.41
C LYS A 357 -8.89 9.42 1.66
N SER A 358 -9.15 8.59 2.65
CA SER A 358 -9.71 9.06 3.93
C SER A 358 -8.66 9.82 4.76
N ILE A 359 -7.40 9.36 4.80
CA ILE A 359 -6.29 10.09 5.42
C ILE A 359 -6.12 11.47 4.76
N LEU A 360 -6.05 11.53 3.42
CA LEU A 360 -5.92 12.80 2.69
C LEU A 360 -7.04 13.78 3.04
N LYS A 361 -8.28 13.28 3.08
CA LYS A 361 -9.44 14.10 3.49
C LYS A 361 -9.30 14.57 4.93
N GLY A 362 -8.90 13.69 5.87
CA GLY A 362 -8.68 14.05 7.27
C GLY A 362 -7.59 15.09 7.44
N LEU A 363 -6.42 14.89 6.80
CA LEU A 363 -5.30 15.83 6.83
C LEU A 363 -5.67 17.22 6.28
N SER A 364 -6.53 17.29 5.26
CA SER A 364 -6.99 18.57 4.70
C SER A 364 -7.87 19.40 5.66
N LYS A 365 -8.39 18.75 6.69
CA LYS A 365 -9.26 19.38 7.70
C LYS A 365 -8.53 19.76 8.99
N LEU A 366 -7.28 19.31 9.20
CA LEU A 366 -6.57 19.57 10.46
C LEU A 366 -6.23 21.04 10.65
N LEU A 367 -6.50 21.52 11.86
CA LEU A 367 -6.13 22.84 12.36
C LEU A 367 -5.39 22.68 13.67
N VAL A 368 -4.19 23.26 13.78
CA VAL A 368 -3.43 23.24 15.04
C VAL A 368 -4.04 24.22 16.05
N ASN A 369 -4.26 23.74 17.26
CA ASN A 369 -4.66 24.56 18.42
C ASN A 369 -3.44 25.00 19.22
N LYS A 370 -2.74 26.04 18.73
CA LYS A 370 -1.52 26.54 19.34
C LYS A 370 -1.72 26.98 20.81
N ASN A 371 -2.89 27.51 21.15
CA ASN A 371 -3.19 27.94 22.52
C ASN A 371 -3.21 26.75 23.48
N LYS A 372 -3.86 25.64 23.09
CA LYS A 372 -3.90 24.44 23.94
C LYS A 372 -2.53 23.83 24.14
N ILE A 373 -1.74 23.75 23.06
CA ILE A 373 -0.36 23.25 23.11
C ILE A 373 0.48 24.12 24.05
N HIS A 374 0.38 25.45 23.94
CA HIS A 374 1.06 26.40 24.81
C HIS A 374 0.66 26.19 26.28
N ASP A 375 -0.63 26.11 26.56
CA ASP A 375 -1.15 25.94 27.93
C ASP A 375 -0.66 24.64 28.57
N ASP A 376 -0.55 23.55 27.78
CA ASP A 376 -0.07 22.26 28.29
C ASP A 376 1.44 22.32 28.59
N LEU A 377 2.24 22.97 27.76
CA LEU A 377 3.67 23.20 28.03
C LEU A 377 3.85 24.06 29.26
N GLU A 378 3.11 25.19 29.40
CA GLU A 378 3.18 26.08 30.52
C GLU A 378 2.77 25.43 31.86
N LYS A 379 1.87 24.46 31.82
CA LYS A 379 1.46 23.69 33.00
C LYS A 379 2.45 22.62 33.44
N ASN A 380 3.50 22.34 32.64
CA ASN A 380 4.37 21.17 32.82
C ASN A 380 5.87 21.56 32.88
N TRP A 381 6.23 22.59 33.64
CA TRP A 381 7.63 23.04 33.83
C TRP A 381 8.57 21.93 34.36
N ALA A 382 8.03 20.90 35.03
CA ALA A 382 8.81 19.76 35.50
C ALA A 382 9.54 19.01 34.38
N VAL A 383 9.09 19.11 33.11
CA VAL A 383 9.68 18.39 31.99
C VAL A 383 11.09 18.86 31.60
N ILE A 384 11.51 20.08 32.05
CA ILE A 384 12.88 20.56 31.84
C ILE A 384 13.87 20.07 32.91
N ALA A 385 13.41 19.29 33.89
CA ALA A 385 14.30 18.75 34.95
C ALA A 385 15.42 17.88 34.34
N GLU A 386 15.14 17.16 33.22
CA GLU A 386 16.15 16.40 32.48
C GLU A 386 17.26 17.29 31.93
N ALA A 387 16.92 18.42 31.32
CA ALA A 387 17.89 19.40 30.80
C ALA A 387 18.78 19.96 31.93
N ILE A 388 18.16 20.38 33.05
CA ILE A 388 18.86 20.89 34.19
C ILE A 388 19.82 19.87 34.78
N GLN A 389 19.36 18.63 35.00
CA GLN A 389 20.18 17.53 35.46
C GLN A 389 21.40 17.27 34.54
N THR A 390 21.19 17.32 33.23
CA THR A 390 22.25 17.08 32.24
C THR A 390 23.32 18.15 32.29
N ILE A 391 22.93 19.45 32.42
CA ILE A 391 23.87 20.54 32.56
C ILE A 391 24.61 20.46 33.90
N LEU A 392 23.91 20.17 35.01
CA LEU A 392 24.55 20.00 36.32
C LEU A 392 25.57 18.86 36.30
N ARG A 393 25.32 17.77 35.58
CA ARG A 393 26.31 16.69 35.33
C ARG A 393 27.52 17.20 34.57
N ARG A 394 27.32 17.98 33.52
CA ARG A 394 28.39 18.62 32.75
C ARG A 394 29.31 19.46 33.64
N GLU A 395 28.72 20.19 34.60
CA GLU A 395 29.42 21.05 35.52
C GLU A 395 30.01 20.31 36.75
N GLY A 396 29.87 18.98 36.83
CA GLY A 396 30.37 18.18 37.95
C GLY A 396 29.64 18.42 39.29
N TYR A 397 28.39 18.92 39.26
CA TYR A 397 27.58 19.12 40.43
C TYR A 397 27.31 17.80 41.17
N PRO A 398 27.46 17.73 42.52
CA PRO A 398 27.26 16.49 43.26
C PRO A 398 25.78 16.10 43.30
N ASN A 399 25.50 14.81 42.98
CA ASN A 399 24.18 14.21 43.09
C ASN A 399 23.05 15.02 42.40
N PRO A 400 23.17 15.39 41.10
CA PRO A 400 22.21 16.30 40.45
C PRO A 400 20.81 15.70 40.33
N TYR A 401 20.68 14.38 40.26
CA TYR A 401 19.36 13.72 40.23
C TYR A 401 18.63 13.87 41.58
N GLU A 402 19.33 13.64 42.69
CA GLU A 402 18.77 13.77 44.03
C GLU A 402 18.32 15.19 44.32
N ALA A 403 19.12 16.19 43.94
CA ALA A 403 18.77 17.59 44.08
C ALA A 403 17.45 17.96 43.37
N LEU A 404 17.23 17.45 42.15
CA LEU A 404 15.99 17.65 41.41
C LEU A 404 14.83 16.81 41.91
N LYS A 405 15.11 15.59 42.42
CA LYS A 405 14.10 14.74 43.02
C LYS A 405 13.38 15.37 44.20
N ASP A 406 14.12 16.09 45.03
CA ASP A 406 13.55 16.80 46.16
C ASP A 406 12.60 17.92 45.71
N LEU A 407 12.92 18.62 44.59
CA LEU A 407 12.02 19.59 43.97
C LEU A 407 10.78 18.95 43.36
N THR A 408 10.94 17.82 42.68
CA THR A 408 9.85 17.20 41.87
C THR A 408 8.90 16.31 42.70
N ARG A 409 9.29 15.87 43.89
CA ARG A 409 8.47 15.01 44.77
C ARG A 409 7.65 15.76 45.81
N ILE A 410 7.81 17.07 45.93
CA ILE A 410 6.91 17.90 46.71
C ILE A 410 5.57 17.95 45.98
N ASN A 411 4.46 17.60 46.64
CA ASN A 411 3.10 17.61 46.09
C ASN A 411 2.60 19.00 45.62
N THR A 412 3.50 19.91 45.33
CA THR A 412 3.25 21.24 44.78
C THR A 412 3.54 21.27 43.28
N LYS A 413 2.71 21.99 42.54
CA LYS A 413 2.89 22.17 41.10
C LYS A 413 4.21 22.93 40.84
N ILE A 414 5.07 22.32 40.00
CA ILE A 414 6.29 22.97 39.55
C ILE A 414 5.93 24.06 38.54
N THR A 415 6.30 25.28 38.80
CA THR A 415 6.10 26.45 37.95
C THR A 415 7.44 27.04 37.51
N LYS A 416 7.39 28.03 36.62
CA LYS A 416 8.55 28.80 36.19
C LYS A 416 9.27 29.39 37.39
N GLU A 417 8.52 29.98 38.32
CA GLU A 417 9.03 30.65 39.54
C GLU A 417 9.73 29.63 40.43
N SER A 418 9.07 28.51 40.77
CA SER A 418 9.68 27.47 41.62
C SER A 418 10.95 26.85 41.00
N MET A 419 11.01 26.76 39.69
CA MET A 419 12.20 26.30 38.99
C MET A 419 13.32 27.37 39.03
N SER A 420 12.98 28.63 38.86
CA SER A 420 13.94 29.73 38.99
C SER A 420 14.52 29.81 40.42
N ASP A 421 13.68 29.72 41.45
CA ASP A 421 14.11 29.73 42.87
C ASP A 421 15.03 28.55 43.17
N PHE A 422 14.72 27.38 42.64
CA PHE A 422 15.60 26.22 42.77
C PHE A 422 16.99 26.48 42.14
N ILE A 423 17.04 27.03 40.92
CA ILE A 423 18.30 27.34 40.23
C ILE A 423 19.10 28.39 41.02
N ASP A 424 18.46 29.41 41.59
CA ASP A 424 19.12 30.43 42.38
C ASP A 424 19.82 29.87 43.63
N ASN A 425 19.25 28.83 44.23
CA ASN A 425 19.79 28.18 45.42
C ASN A 425 20.90 27.16 45.12
N LEU A 426 21.19 26.87 43.84
CA LEU A 426 22.30 25.96 43.47
C LEU A 426 23.66 26.62 43.73
N ASN A 427 24.61 25.85 44.25
CA ASN A 427 26.00 26.29 44.41
C ASN A 427 26.80 26.11 43.12
N ILE A 428 26.53 26.95 42.14
CA ILE A 428 27.15 27.00 40.79
C ILE A 428 27.39 28.45 40.38
N SER A 429 28.18 28.67 39.31
CA SER A 429 28.47 30.02 38.82
C SER A 429 27.22 30.74 38.26
N ASP A 430 27.20 32.06 38.32
CA ASP A 430 26.09 32.88 37.81
C ASP A 430 25.88 32.68 36.30
N SER A 431 26.94 32.39 35.54
CA SER A 431 26.85 32.10 34.13
C SER A 431 26.04 30.82 33.87
N ILE A 432 26.24 29.76 34.68
CA ILE A 432 25.47 28.51 34.58
C ILE A 432 24.04 28.69 35.06
N LYS A 433 23.81 29.51 36.14
CA LYS A 433 22.45 29.83 36.54
C LYS A 433 21.68 30.55 35.43
N THR A 434 22.34 31.46 34.71
CA THR A 434 21.74 32.16 33.57
C THR A 434 21.42 31.20 32.43
N GLU A 435 22.31 30.27 32.10
CA GLU A 435 22.09 29.21 31.10
C GLU A 435 20.89 28.36 31.49
N LEU A 436 20.82 27.88 32.72
CA LEU A 436 19.72 27.04 33.21
C LEU A 436 18.37 27.78 33.18
N LYS A 437 18.32 29.05 33.57
CA LYS A 437 17.11 29.88 33.55
C LYS A 437 16.60 30.18 32.13
N ALA A 438 17.47 30.10 31.13
CA ALA A 438 17.09 30.28 29.72
C ALA A 438 16.34 29.06 29.14
N ILE A 439 16.40 27.91 29.83
CA ILE A 439 15.72 26.69 29.39
C ILE A 439 14.24 26.74 29.78
N THR A 440 13.38 26.47 28.83
CA THR A 440 11.93 26.49 29.03
C THR A 440 11.30 25.26 28.35
N PRO A 441 10.07 24.87 28.71
CA PRO A 441 9.35 23.81 27.96
C PRO A 441 9.17 24.11 26.47
N PHE A 442 9.30 25.37 26.05
CA PHE A 442 9.09 25.82 24.68
C PHE A 442 10.36 25.73 23.81
N ASN A 443 11.55 25.76 24.40
CA ASN A 443 12.83 25.74 23.68
C ASN A 443 13.66 24.48 23.93
N TYR A 444 13.26 23.64 24.88
CA TYR A 444 13.91 22.35 25.13
C TYR A 444 13.36 21.26 24.19
N THR A 445 13.53 21.46 22.91
CA THR A 445 12.96 20.58 21.84
C THR A 445 14.03 19.86 21.01
N GLY A 446 15.31 20.08 21.32
CA GLY A 446 16.41 19.48 20.55
C GLY A 446 16.58 20.11 19.17
N ILE A 447 17.04 19.29 18.21
CA ILE A 447 17.30 19.66 16.81
C ILE A 447 16.09 19.42 15.92
#